data_d0649a02d9b28b60be71b1331dea979b
#
_entry.id   d0649a02d9b28b60be71b1331dea979b
#
_cell.length_a   1.000
_cell.length_b   1.000
_cell.length_c   1.000
_cell.angle_alpha   90.00
_cell.angle_beta   90.00
_cell.angle_gamma   90.00
#
_symmetry.space_group_name_H-M   'P 1'
#
loop_
_entity.id
_entity.type
_entity.pdbx_description
1 polymer ?
#
loop_
_entity_poly.entity_id
_entity_poly.type
_entity_poly.pdbx_seq_one_letter_code
_entity_poly.pdbx_strand_id
1 'polypeptide(L)'
;RITRHWLRKHEKTEGPQHRDITTTLRWMDAMGVDYSCLFPTGMLNVGLHPQKEMEVELCWAYNRWLTERVLPENHGRFYTQLALPLSDPDASLRQVEAFGGCKGVTGFMVTTVRTLPVHDNALMKVYRAIEERGLSLAFHSGPNWGEPVFRGCNRFISVHALGFSFYNILHCTN
;
A
#
# COMPACT_ATOMS: atom_id res chain seq x y z
N ARG A 1 -18.48 -10.83 13.53
CA ARG A 1 -17.78 -9.70 12.89
C ARG A 1 -18.09 -9.71 11.40
N ILE A 2 -19.01 -8.87 10.95
CA ILE A 2 -19.30 -8.72 9.53
C ILE A 2 -18.16 -7.87 8.95
N THR A 3 -17.28 -8.49 8.21
CA THR A 3 -16.21 -7.79 7.50
C THR A 3 -16.73 -7.32 6.14
N ARG A 4 -16.19 -6.22 5.61
CA ARG A 4 -16.48 -5.74 4.25
C ARG A 4 -16.31 -6.84 3.19
N HIS A 5 -15.37 -7.75 3.42
CA HIS A 5 -15.11 -8.89 2.54
C HIS A 5 -16.22 -9.93 2.54
N TRP A 6 -16.95 -10.09 3.66
CA TRP A 6 -18.04 -11.06 3.74
C TRP A 6 -19.24 -10.64 2.89
N LEU A 7 -19.64 -9.39 2.95
CA LEU A 7 -20.74 -8.84 2.13
C LEU A 7 -20.43 -8.99 0.63
N ARG A 8 -19.21 -8.73 0.21
CA ARG A 8 -18.78 -8.84 -1.21
C ARG A 8 -18.74 -10.27 -1.73
N LYS A 9 -18.46 -11.25 -0.88
CA LYS A 9 -18.35 -12.66 -1.30
C LYS A 9 -19.67 -13.24 -1.85
N HIS A 10 -20.80 -12.72 -1.45
CA HIS A 10 -22.11 -13.21 -1.83
C HIS A 10 -22.76 -12.42 -2.97
N GLU A 11 -22.18 -11.28 -3.34
CA GLU A 11 -22.68 -10.49 -4.45
C GLU A 11 -22.27 -11.12 -5.77
N LYS A 12 -23.24 -11.47 -6.59
CA LYS A 12 -23.02 -11.98 -7.94
C LYS A 12 -22.89 -10.81 -8.91
N THR A 13 -21.94 -10.90 -9.80
CA THR A 13 -21.76 -9.96 -10.92
C THR A 13 -21.84 -10.73 -12.22
N GLU A 14 -22.42 -10.12 -13.25
CA GLU A 14 -22.45 -10.62 -14.60
C GLU A 14 -21.35 -9.95 -15.44
N GLY A 15 -20.88 -10.65 -16.48
CA GLY A 15 -19.90 -10.13 -17.41
C GLY A 15 -18.44 -10.55 -17.11
N PRO A 16 -17.52 -10.19 -18.01
CA PRO A 16 -16.13 -10.65 -17.95
C PRO A 16 -15.25 -9.90 -16.94
N GLN A 17 -15.69 -8.72 -16.47
CA GLN A 17 -14.93 -7.90 -15.53
C GLN A 17 -14.82 -8.58 -14.17
N HIS A 18 -13.66 -8.45 -13.53
CA HIS A 18 -13.46 -9.02 -12.20
C HIS A 18 -14.50 -8.48 -11.20
N ARG A 19 -15.13 -9.37 -10.46
CA ARG A 19 -16.23 -9.07 -9.53
C ARG A 19 -15.93 -7.90 -8.60
N ASP A 20 -14.72 -7.85 -8.02
CA ASP A 20 -14.37 -6.82 -7.04
C ASP A 20 -14.23 -5.43 -7.68
N ILE A 21 -13.86 -5.35 -8.96
CA ILE A 21 -13.87 -4.10 -9.73
C ILE A 21 -15.32 -3.66 -9.94
N THR A 22 -16.16 -4.55 -10.48
CA THR A 22 -17.58 -4.26 -10.73
C THR A 22 -18.31 -3.82 -9.46
N THR A 23 -18.13 -4.53 -8.35
CA THR A 23 -18.80 -4.18 -7.08
C THR A 23 -18.27 -2.89 -6.49
N THR A 24 -17.00 -2.58 -6.65
CA THR A 24 -16.41 -1.30 -6.19
C THR A 24 -16.96 -0.14 -7.01
N LEU A 25 -17.03 -0.27 -8.32
CA LEU A 25 -17.61 0.77 -9.19
C LEU A 25 -19.08 1.04 -8.86
N ARG A 26 -19.88 -0.01 -8.70
CA ARG A 26 -21.29 0.13 -8.24
C ARG A 26 -21.40 0.83 -6.90
N TRP A 27 -20.53 0.50 -5.97
CA TRP A 27 -20.49 1.16 -4.66
C TRP A 27 -20.13 2.64 -4.80
N MET A 28 -19.16 2.97 -5.63
CA MET A 28 -18.76 4.36 -5.91
C MET A 28 -19.94 5.14 -6.49
N ASP A 29 -20.66 4.56 -7.46
CA ASP A 29 -21.85 5.18 -8.05
C ASP A 29 -22.94 5.45 -7.01
N ALA A 30 -23.23 4.46 -6.16
CA ALA A 30 -24.24 4.57 -5.10
C ALA A 30 -23.89 5.62 -4.04
N MET A 31 -22.59 5.89 -3.83
CA MET A 31 -22.08 6.84 -2.84
C MET A 31 -21.73 8.21 -3.44
N GLY A 32 -21.90 8.39 -4.75
CA GLY A 32 -21.51 9.64 -5.45
C GLY A 32 -20.01 9.89 -5.44
N VAL A 33 -19.18 8.82 -5.48
CA VAL A 33 -17.73 8.91 -5.49
C VAL A 33 -17.22 8.82 -6.92
N ASP A 34 -16.58 9.86 -7.43
CA ASP A 34 -16.04 9.89 -8.79
C ASP A 34 -14.73 9.12 -8.92
N TYR A 35 -13.80 9.33 -8.00
CA TYR A 35 -12.47 8.72 -8.01
C TYR A 35 -12.13 8.05 -6.68
N SER A 36 -11.39 6.97 -6.75
CA SER A 36 -10.90 6.26 -5.57
C SER A 36 -9.38 6.01 -5.67
N CYS A 37 -8.65 6.36 -4.62
CA CYS A 37 -7.24 5.99 -4.49
C CYS A 37 -7.12 4.72 -3.67
N LEU A 38 -6.55 3.68 -4.29
CA LEU A 38 -6.37 2.38 -3.66
C LEU A 38 -5.04 2.33 -2.92
N PHE A 39 -5.09 1.80 -1.70
CA PHE A 39 -3.90 1.53 -0.91
C PHE A 39 -3.72 0.02 -0.74
N PRO A 40 -2.47 -0.48 -0.76
CA PRO A 40 -2.18 -1.91 -0.71
C PRO A 40 -2.35 -2.49 0.71
N THR A 41 -3.58 -2.52 1.23
CA THR A 41 -3.89 -2.99 2.59
C THR A 41 -3.34 -4.39 2.88
N GLY A 42 -3.36 -5.29 1.88
CA GLY A 42 -2.81 -6.64 2.00
C GLY A 42 -1.28 -6.67 2.18
N MET A 43 -0.60 -5.58 1.85
CA MET A 43 0.87 -5.46 1.88
C MET A 43 1.38 -4.74 3.13
N LEU A 44 0.51 -4.35 4.07
CA LEU A 44 0.91 -3.57 5.25
C LEU A 44 1.93 -4.28 6.15
N ASN A 45 1.97 -5.61 6.10
CA ASN A 45 2.87 -6.44 6.90
C ASN A 45 4.06 -6.98 6.11
N VAL A 46 4.16 -6.70 4.84
CA VAL A 46 5.18 -7.31 3.98
C VAL A 46 6.60 -6.99 4.44
N GLY A 47 6.83 -5.78 4.94
CA GLY A 47 8.12 -5.33 5.49
C GLY A 47 8.53 -6.01 6.81
N LEU A 48 7.65 -6.83 7.42
CA LEU A 48 7.98 -7.68 8.57
C LEU A 48 8.43 -9.08 8.18
N HIS A 49 8.39 -9.42 6.90
CA HIS A 49 8.79 -10.75 6.46
C HIS A 49 10.28 -10.96 6.71
N PRO A 50 10.70 -12.08 7.35
CA PRO A 50 12.11 -12.31 7.69
C PRO A 50 13.01 -12.53 6.46
N GLN A 51 12.43 -12.93 5.33
CA GLN A 51 13.13 -13.10 4.06
C GLN A 51 12.88 -11.90 3.16
N LYS A 52 13.91 -11.12 2.87
CA LYS A 52 13.82 -9.91 2.03
C LYS A 52 13.34 -10.21 0.62
N GLU A 53 13.75 -11.34 0.07
CA GLU A 53 13.37 -11.81 -1.25
C GLU A 53 11.85 -11.97 -1.36
N MET A 54 11.20 -12.45 -0.30
CA MET A 54 9.73 -12.58 -0.27
C MET A 54 9.04 -11.22 -0.27
N GLU A 55 9.57 -10.23 0.43
CA GLU A 55 9.05 -8.86 0.37
C GLU A 55 9.15 -8.31 -1.06
N VAL A 56 10.31 -8.47 -1.70
CA VAL A 56 10.56 -8.01 -3.08
C VAL A 56 9.59 -8.64 -4.06
N GLU A 57 9.46 -9.97 -4.03
CA GLU A 57 8.61 -10.71 -4.96
C GLU A 57 7.11 -10.44 -4.74
N LEU A 58 6.67 -10.34 -3.49
CA LEU A 58 5.28 -10.03 -3.17
C LEU A 58 4.91 -8.60 -3.61
N CYS A 59 5.78 -7.62 -3.37
CA CYS A 59 5.56 -6.26 -3.85
C CYS A 59 5.51 -6.22 -5.39
N TRP A 60 6.44 -6.90 -6.06
CA TRP A 60 6.45 -6.98 -7.51
C TRP A 60 5.17 -7.60 -8.08
N ALA A 61 4.79 -8.76 -7.56
CA ALA A 61 3.58 -9.46 -7.99
C ALA A 61 2.31 -8.63 -7.77
N TYR A 62 2.21 -7.97 -6.62
CA TYR A 62 1.08 -7.10 -6.31
C TYR A 62 1.02 -5.87 -7.23
N ASN A 63 2.13 -5.16 -7.39
CA ASN A 63 2.21 -3.97 -8.23
C ASN A 63 1.89 -4.31 -9.69
N ARG A 64 2.44 -5.41 -10.19
CA ARG A 64 2.17 -5.93 -11.52
C ARG A 64 0.70 -6.29 -11.72
N TRP A 65 0.12 -7.05 -10.79
CA TRP A 65 -1.29 -7.40 -10.86
C TRP A 65 -2.19 -6.16 -10.89
N LEU A 66 -1.90 -5.17 -10.04
CA LEU A 66 -2.70 -3.97 -9.94
C LEU A 66 -2.62 -3.13 -11.23
N THR A 67 -1.42 -2.94 -11.78
CA THR A 67 -1.20 -2.13 -13.00
C THR A 67 -1.65 -2.83 -14.28
N GLU A 68 -1.53 -4.16 -14.37
CA GLU A 68 -1.88 -4.92 -15.58
C GLU A 68 -3.35 -5.40 -15.60
N ARG A 69 -3.97 -5.61 -14.42
CA ARG A 69 -5.30 -6.25 -14.32
C ARG A 69 -6.39 -5.39 -13.72
N VAL A 70 -6.05 -4.49 -12.80
CA VAL A 70 -7.05 -3.70 -12.09
C VAL A 70 -7.22 -2.32 -12.72
N LEU A 71 -6.13 -1.58 -12.87
CA LEU A 71 -6.20 -0.22 -13.39
C LEU A 71 -6.73 -0.12 -14.83
N PRO A 72 -6.43 -1.02 -15.77
CA PRO A 72 -6.99 -0.95 -17.12
C PRO A 72 -8.50 -1.14 -17.18
N GLU A 73 -9.09 -1.87 -16.24
CA GLU A 73 -10.52 -2.22 -16.24
C GLU A 73 -11.42 -1.27 -15.45
N ASN A 74 -10.88 -0.20 -14.87
CA ASN A 74 -11.63 0.65 -13.92
C ASN A 74 -12.28 1.90 -14.54
N HIS A 75 -12.28 2.01 -15.85
CA HIS A 75 -12.81 3.17 -16.59
C HIS A 75 -12.16 4.52 -16.19
N GLY A 76 -10.93 4.50 -15.70
CA GLY A 76 -10.18 5.69 -15.26
C GLY A 76 -10.57 6.25 -13.90
N ARG A 77 -11.32 5.49 -13.10
CA ARG A 77 -11.81 5.94 -11.78
C ARG A 77 -10.93 5.50 -10.60
N PHE A 78 -10.05 4.52 -10.79
CA PHE A 78 -9.11 4.10 -9.74
C PHE A 78 -7.73 4.69 -9.99
N TYR A 79 -7.19 5.22 -8.93
CA TYR A 79 -5.79 5.59 -8.77
C TYR A 79 -5.18 4.74 -7.66
N THR A 80 -3.87 4.67 -7.57
CA THR A 80 -3.24 3.81 -6.56
C THR A 80 -1.90 4.35 -6.07
N GLN A 81 -1.62 4.01 -4.81
CA GLN A 81 -0.28 3.98 -4.24
C GLN A 81 0.21 2.54 -4.31
N LEU A 82 1.37 2.31 -4.91
CA LEU A 82 1.96 0.97 -5.03
C LEU A 82 2.81 0.63 -3.79
N ALA A 83 3.04 -0.65 -3.56
CA ALA A 83 3.90 -1.11 -2.46
C ALA A 83 5.38 -1.02 -2.83
N LEU A 84 6.25 -0.72 -1.84
CA LEU A 84 7.70 -0.76 -2.00
C LEU A 84 8.34 -1.77 -1.03
N PRO A 85 9.27 -2.61 -1.51
CA PRO A 85 10.08 -3.48 -0.67
C PRO A 85 11.25 -2.71 -0.05
N LEU A 86 10.98 -1.90 0.99
CA LEU A 86 11.98 -0.98 1.57
C LEU A 86 13.16 -1.68 2.26
N SER A 87 13.11 -2.97 2.51
CA SER A 87 14.26 -3.73 2.98
C SER A 87 15.36 -3.89 1.91
N ASP A 88 15.01 -3.66 0.62
CA ASP A 88 15.92 -3.69 -0.52
C ASP A 88 15.78 -2.42 -1.36
N PRO A 89 16.66 -1.41 -1.17
CA PRO A 89 16.61 -0.15 -1.92
C PRO A 89 16.80 -0.31 -3.43
N ASP A 90 17.58 -1.30 -3.88
CA ASP A 90 17.78 -1.55 -5.31
C ASP A 90 16.51 -2.16 -5.95
N ALA A 91 15.89 -3.10 -5.26
CA ALA A 91 14.60 -3.64 -5.68
C ALA A 91 13.50 -2.56 -5.67
N SER A 92 13.49 -1.70 -4.67
CA SER A 92 12.56 -0.57 -4.61
C SER A 92 12.73 0.37 -5.79
N LEU A 93 13.98 0.74 -6.13
CA LEU A 93 14.28 1.58 -7.30
C LEU A 93 13.78 0.92 -8.59
N ARG A 94 14.07 -0.36 -8.81
CA ARG A 94 13.57 -1.10 -9.99
C ARG A 94 12.04 -1.08 -10.08
N GLN A 95 11.33 -1.15 -8.95
CA GLN A 95 9.87 -1.09 -8.95
C GLN A 95 9.33 0.31 -9.27
N VAL A 96 10.00 1.37 -8.79
CA VAL A 96 9.66 2.75 -9.18
C VAL A 96 9.85 2.95 -10.68
N GLU A 97 10.94 2.44 -11.23
CA GLU A 97 11.24 2.52 -12.67
C GLU A 97 10.23 1.74 -13.51
N ALA A 98 9.86 0.53 -13.09
CA ALA A 98 8.96 -0.35 -13.81
C ALA A 98 7.49 0.14 -13.79
N PHE A 99 7.02 0.63 -12.66
CA PHE A 99 5.59 0.88 -12.44
C PHE A 99 5.22 2.35 -12.29
N GLY A 100 6.17 3.24 -12.00
CA GLY A 100 5.89 4.65 -11.72
C GLY A 100 5.26 5.42 -12.90
N GLY A 101 5.50 4.98 -14.13
CA GLY A 101 4.89 5.56 -15.34
C GLY A 101 3.54 4.96 -15.73
N CYS A 102 3.03 3.97 -15.02
CA CYS A 102 1.76 3.34 -15.35
C CYS A 102 0.57 4.27 -15.10
N LYS A 103 -0.38 4.31 -16.03
CA LYS A 103 -1.58 5.14 -15.91
C LYS A 103 -2.39 4.77 -14.65
N GLY A 104 -2.69 5.76 -13.83
CA GLY A 104 -3.43 5.58 -12.57
C GLY A 104 -2.54 5.36 -11.34
N VAL A 105 -1.23 5.19 -11.52
CA VAL A 105 -0.28 5.22 -10.42
C VAL A 105 -0.02 6.68 -10.02
N THR A 106 -0.26 7.00 -8.75
CA THR A 106 -0.05 8.34 -8.19
C THR A 106 1.14 8.40 -7.25
N GLY A 107 1.69 7.26 -6.89
CA GLY A 107 2.87 7.19 -6.03
C GLY A 107 3.09 5.81 -5.42
N PHE A 108 3.88 5.81 -4.36
CA PHE A 108 4.27 4.62 -3.64
C PHE A 108 3.98 4.75 -2.15
N MET A 109 3.63 3.63 -1.54
CA MET A 109 3.33 3.56 -0.12
C MET A 109 4.48 2.90 0.63
N VAL A 110 4.86 3.52 1.74
CA VAL A 110 5.71 2.93 2.76
C VAL A 110 4.91 2.68 4.04
N THR A 111 5.18 1.56 4.70
CA THR A 111 4.55 1.26 5.98
C THR A 111 5.46 1.67 7.13
N THR A 112 4.87 1.88 8.31
CA THR A 112 5.61 2.19 9.54
C THR A 112 6.41 1.01 10.08
N VAL A 113 6.13 -0.20 9.60
CA VAL A 113 6.72 -1.45 10.12
C VAL A 113 7.70 -1.99 9.09
N ARG A 114 8.99 -1.83 9.37
CA ARG A 114 10.07 -2.24 8.48
C ARG A 114 11.40 -2.33 9.21
N THR A 115 12.35 -2.99 8.59
CA THR A 115 13.71 -3.19 9.14
C THR A 115 14.65 -2.03 8.86
N LEU A 116 14.46 -1.30 7.73
CA LEU A 116 15.30 -0.18 7.34
C LEU A 116 14.57 1.16 7.64
N PRO A 117 15.20 2.11 8.36
CA PRO A 117 14.61 3.43 8.60
C PRO A 117 14.32 4.16 7.29
N VAL A 118 13.25 4.97 7.25
CA VAL A 118 12.89 5.76 6.05
C VAL A 118 13.95 6.77 5.66
N HIS A 119 14.70 7.28 6.62
CA HIS A 119 15.77 8.26 6.41
C HIS A 119 17.13 7.62 6.12
N ASP A 120 17.19 6.30 5.89
CA ASP A 120 18.44 5.65 5.50
C ASP A 120 18.92 6.16 4.15
N ASN A 121 20.21 6.48 4.09
CA ASN A 121 20.83 7.03 2.88
C ASN A 121 20.71 6.11 1.67
N ALA A 122 20.62 4.81 1.86
CA ALA A 122 20.40 3.84 0.79
C ALA A 122 19.07 4.03 0.06
N LEU A 123 18.06 4.63 0.72
CA LEU A 123 16.74 4.92 0.15
C LEU A 123 16.68 6.24 -0.62
N MET A 124 17.67 7.12 -0.50
CA MET A 124 17.65 8.44 -1.15
C MET A 124 17.55 8.36 -2.69
N LYS A 125 18.13 7.35 -3.30
CA LYS A 125 17.98 7.09 -4.75
C LYS A 125 16.54 6.73 -5.15
N VAL A 126 15.82 6.04 -4.27
CA VAL A 126 14.41 5.66 -4.49
C VAL A 126 13.54 6.90 -4.41
N TYR A 127 13.74 7.73 -3.38
CA TYR A 127 12.97 8.97 -3.20
C TYR A 127 13.21 9.97 -4.33
N ARG A 128 14.45 10.11 -4.79
CA ARG A 128 14.77 10.91 -5.96
C ARG A 128 14.05 10.42 -7.21
N ALA A 129 14.03 9.12 -7.45
CA ALA A 129 13.33 8.55 -8.60
C ALA A 129 11.81 8.77 -8.56
N ILE A 130 11.21 8.78 -7.35
CA ILE A 130 9.80 9.11 -7.12
C ILE A 130 9.55 10.60 -7.40
N GLU A 131 10.41 11.49 -6.85
CA GLU A 131 10.32 12.94 -7.02
C GLU A 131 10.46 13.35 -8.49
N GLU A 132 11.47 12.84 -9.20
CA GLU A 132 11.71 13.12 -10.62
C GLU A 132 10.53 12.75 -11.52
N ARG A 133 9.67 11.82 -11.09
CA ARG A 133 8.44 11.41 -11.78
C ARG A 133 7.21 12.19 -11.32
N GLY A 134 7.35 13.12 -10.39
CA GLY A 134 6.22 13.87 -9.82
C GLY A 134 5.24 12.98 -9.05
N LEU A 135 5.72 11.86 -8.50
CA LEU A 135 4.91 10.91 -7.75
C LEU A 135 4.96 11.20 -6.25
N SER A 136 3.92 10.79 -5.53
CA SER A 136 3.87 10.95 -4.08
C SER A 136 4.48 9.76 -3.34
N LEU A 137 5.00 10.02 -2.14
CA LEU A 137 5.35 8.99 -1.16
C LEU A 137 4.34 9.05 -0.03
N ALA A 138 3.53 8.01 0.12
CA ALA A 138 2.50 7.94 1.14
C ALA A 138 2.96 7.11 2.34
N PHE A 139 2.81 7.66 3.54
CA PHE A 139 3.07 6.95 4.78
C PHE A 139 1.79 6.29 5.29
N HIS A 140 1.82 4.98 5.46
CA HIS A 140 0.68 4.22 5.97
C HIS A 140 1.06 3.46 7.24
N SER A 141 0.24 3.59 8.27
CA SER A 141 0.43 2.83 9.49
C SER A 141 0.29 1.34 9.25
N GLY A 142 1.18 0.57 9.84
CA GLY A 142 1.15 -0.89 9.84
C GLY A 142 1.01 -1.46 11.25
N PRO A 143 0.82 -2.77 11.40
CA PRO A 143 0.83 -3.43 12.70
C PRO A 143 2.16 -3.24 13.43
N ASN A 144 2.13 -2.67 14.62
CA ASN A 144 3.30 -2.30 15.41
C ASN A 144 3.35 -2.97 16.79
N TRP A 145 2.60 -4.05 16.96
CA TRP A 145 2.47 -4.78 18.25
C TRP A 145 3.80 -5.32 18.79
N GLY A 146 4.74 -5.65 17.91
CA GLY A 146 6.05 -6.16 18.25
C GLY A 146 7.06 -5.08 18.65
N GLU A 147 6.74 -3.80 18.45
CA GLU A 147 7.65 -2.71 18.70
C GLU A 147 7.94 -2.54 20.20
N PRO A 148 9.22 -2.32 20.60
CA PRO A 148 9.59 -2.25 22.00
C PRO A 148 8.81 -1.19 22.80
N VAL A 149 8.51 -0.05 22.18
CA VAL A 149 7.76 1.05 22.80
C VAL A 149 6.35 0.64 23.22
N PHE A 150 5.74 -0.34 22.53
CA PHE A 150 4.38 -0.78 22.80
C PHE A 150 4.27 -2.09 23.56
N ARG A 151 5.39 -2.71 23.95
CA ARG A 151 5.37 -3.96 24.72
C ARG A 151 4.65 -3.85 26.09
N GLY A 152 4.62 -2.65 26.66
CA GLY A 152 3.87 -2.37 27.89
C GLY A 152 2.38 -2.07 27.70
N CYS A 153 1.92 -1.93 26.46
CA CYS A 153 0.53 -1.65 26.15
C CYS A 153 -0.28 -2.94 26.08
N ASN A 154 -1.21 -3.11 27.02
CA ASN A 154 -2.05 -4.30 27.11
C ASN A 154 -3.45 -4.14 26.51
N ARG A 155 -3.74 -3.00 25.88
CA ARG A 155 -5.03 -2.68 25.27
C ARG A 155 -4.88 -2.40 23.79
N PHE A 156 -5.78 -2.99 23.00
CA PHE A 156 -5.82 -2.76 21.54
C PHE A 156 -5.84 -1.29 21.18
N ILE A 157 -6.69 -0.49 21.83
CA ILE A 157 -6.83 0.92 21.51
C ILE A 157 -5.54 1.71 21.76
N SER A 158 -4.78 1.36 22.79
CA SER A 158 -3.52 2.04 23.10
C SER A 158 -2.47 1.79 22.01
N VAL A 159 -2.33 0.55 21.56
CA VAL A 159 -1.41 0.19 20.47
C VAL A 159 -1.88 0.78 19.14
N HIS A 160 -3.17 0.66 18.84
CA HIS A 160 -3.73 1.09 17.55
C HIS A 160 -3.75 2.62 17.41
N ALA A 161 -4.34 3.33 18.37
CA ALA A 161 -4.46 4.78 18.28
C ALA A 161 -3.13 5.50 18.48
N LEU A 162 -2.38 5.13 19.51
CA LEU A 162 -1.12 5.79 19.86
C LEU A 162 0.00 5.37 18.90
N GLY A 163 0.13 4.07 18.64
CA GLY A 163 1.20 3.53 17.84
C GLY A 163 1.14 3.99 16.38
N PHE A 164 -0.03 4.00 15.79
CA PHE A 164 -0.18 4.44 14.41
C PHE A 164 0.17 5.92 14.24
N SER A 165 -0.33 6.78 15.13
CA SER A 165 -0.02 8.21 15.09
C SER A 165 1.45 8.48 15.38
N PHE A 166 2.01 7.83 16.38
CA PHE A 166 3.40 8.03 16.82
C PHE A 166 4.39 7.68 15.70
N TYR A 167 4.23 6.52 15.07
CA TYR A 167 5.17 6.12 14.01
C TYR A 167 5.04 6.96 12.75
N ASN A 168 3.84 7.39 12.39
CA ASN A 168 3.68 8.32 11.28
C ASN A 168 4.36 9.66 11.55
N ILE A 169 4.19 10.22 12.76
CA ILE A 169 4.89 11.45 13.15
C ILE A 169 6.40 11.24 13.08
N LEU A 170 6.91 10.16 13.66
CA LEU A 170 8.34 9.85 13.65
C LEU A 170 8.90 9.78 12.21
N HIS A 171 8.18 9.16 11.29
CA HIS A 171 8.64 9.05 9.91
C HIS A 171 8.52 10.34 9.11
N CYS A 172 7.53 11.17 9.41
CA CYS A 172 7.38 12.46 8.75
C CYS A 172 8.36 13.53 9.27
N THR A 173 9.01 13.30 10.42
CA THR A 173 9.95 14.25 11.04
C THR A 173 11.43 13.89 10.80
N ASN A 174 11.73 12.71 10.33
CA ASN A 174 13.07 12.27 9.96
C ASN A 174 13.32 12.38 8.46
#